data_c60b7292939eb9ebc3bb96b226094fa9
#
_entry.id   c60b7292939eb9ebc3bb96b226094fa9
#
_cell.length_a   1.000
_cell.length_b   1.000
_cell.length_c   1.000
_cell.angle_alpha   90.00
_cell.angle_beta   90.00
_cell.angle_gamma   90.00
#
_symmetry.space_group_name_H-M   'P 1'
#
loop_
_entity.id
_entity.type
_entity.pdbx_description
1 polymer ?
#
loop_
_entity_poly.entity_id
_entity_poly.type
_entity_poly.pdbx_seq_one_letter_code
_entity_poly.pdbx_strand_id
1 'polypeptide(L)'
;MSAESSTSKLCDESCLLHLTQPDANTLLEVGRLRIIAWEASGPRPKMAPKVGDTWTDSHDDHAHHWIVREQGRIVAAARMCVHSAFSDLPDCEDLVACKDSFHFPVASINRLVIHPERRRNGLSRLFDLARLRLAEELGAKCVVGCTQPESRIQSLGELGFNAVGEAPKRVVPYAPTIVLLKFLE
;
A
#
# COMPACT_ATOMS: atom_id res chain seq x y z
N MET A 1 -17.32 -23.42 -32.46
CA MET A 1 -17.25 -22.27 -31.55
C MET A 1 -16.28 -22.66 -30.44
N SER A 2 -15.01 -22.28 -30.60
CA SER A 2 -13.93 -22.62 -29.66
C SER A 2 -13.88 -21.53 -28.61
N ALA A 3 -14.13 -21.90 -27.36
CA ALA A 3 -13.93 -21.03 -26.21
C ALA A 3 -12.42 -20.88 -25.99
N GLU A 4 -11.86 -19.72 -26.30
CA GLU A 4 -10.51 -19.37 -25.89
C GLU A 4 -10.49 -19.24 -24.36
N SER A 5 -9.85 -20.22 -23.73
CA SER A 5 -9.48 -20.18 -22.31
C SER A 5 -8.48 -19.06 -22.11
N SER A 6 -8.96 -17.91 -21.64
CA SER A 6 -8.12 -16.83 -21.16
C SER A 6 -7.42 -17.31 -19.87
N THR A 7 -6.27 -17.95 -20.01
CA THR A 7 -5.34 -18.17 -18.91
C THR A 7 -4.86 -16.80 -18.42
N SER A 8 -5.36 -16.37 -17.27
CA SER A 8 -4.87 -15.21 -16.54
C SER A 8 -3.37 -15.44 -16.28
N LYS A 9 -2.53 -14.76 -17.05
CA LYS A 9 -1.09 -14.76 -16.84
C LYS A 9 -0.85 -14.16 -15.45
N LEU A 10 -0.35 -14.98 -14.51
CA LEU A 10 0.14 -14.48 -13.23
C LEU A 10 1.19 -13.42 -13.54
N CYS A 11 1.00 -12.22 -12.99
CA CYS A 11 1.98 -11.15 -13.08
C CYS A 11 3.22 -11.57 -12.31
N ASP A 12 4.38 -11.50 -12.93
CA ASP A 12 5.68 -11.72 -12.29
C ASP A 12 6.37 -10.39 -11.95
N GLU A 13 7.53 -10.43 -11.30
CA GLU A 13 8.26 -9.23 -10.90
C GLU A 13 8.64 -8.32 -12.08
N SER A 14 8.72 -8.85 -13.30
CA SER A 14 9.07 -8.08 -14.49
C SER A 14 7.99 -7.05 -14.89
N CYS A 15 6.77 -7.20 -14.39
CA CYS A 15 5.70 -6.25 -14.61
C CYS A 15 5.74 -5.05 -13.63
N LEU A 16 6.55 -5.11 -12.55
CA LEU A 16 6.69 -4.03 -11.58
C LEU A 16 7.67 -2.97 -12.06
N LEU A 17 7.20 -1.74 -12.13
CA LEU A 17 8.06 -0.58 -12.33
C LEU A 17 8.25 0.14 -11.00
N HIS A 18 9.49 0.19 -10.50
CA HIS A 18 9.87 0.92 -9.29
C HIS A 18 10.31 2.34 -9.66
N LEU A 19 9.75 3.35 -8.98
CA LEU A 19 9.99 4.77 -9.21
C LEU A 19 10.35 5.44 -7.88
N THR A 20 11.44 6.18 -7.86
CA THR A 20 11.88 6.96 -6.69
C THR A 20 11.44 8.43 -6.76
N GLN A 21 11.20 8.93 -7.96
CA GLN A 21 10.74 10.30 -8.21
C GLN A 21 9.81 10.28 -9.44
N PRO A 22 8.57 9.80 -9.29
CA PRO A 22 7.63 9.80 -10.39
C PRO A 22 7.31 11.23 -10.82
N ASP A 23 7.15 11.44 -12.13
CA ASP A 23 6.69 12.72 -12.66
C ASP A 23 5.26 13.04 -12.22
N ALA A 24 4.88 14.33 -12.33
CA ALA A 24 3.57 14.80 -11.89
C ALA A 24 2.40 14.08 -12.58
N ASN A 25 2.54 13.71 -13.86
CA ASN A 25 1.49 13.00 -14.60
C ASN A 25 1.31 11.57 -14.05
N THR A 26 2.41 10.89 -13.75
CA THR A 26 2.37 9.56 -13.11
C THR A 26 1.71 9.62 -11.72
N LEU A 27 2.05 10.63 -10.90
CA LEU A 27 1.40 10.84 -9.59
C LEU A 27 -0.10 11.14 -9.73
N LEU A 28 -0.50 11.95 -10.68
CA LEU A 28 -1.90 12.21 -10.98
C LEU A 28 -2.65 10.92 -11.37
N GLU A 29 -2.05 10.10 -12.21
CA GLU A 29 -2.63 8.82 -12.63
C GLU A 29 -2.76 7.84 -11.45
N VAL A 30 -1.73 7.74 -10.59
CA VAL A 30 -1.77 6.96 -9.35
C VAL A 30 -2.87 7.48 -8.41
N GLY A 31 -2.97 8.80 -8.24
CA GLY A 31 -3.99 9.42 -7.41
C GLY A 31 -5.41 9.12 -7.88
N ARG A 32 -5.66 9.12 -9.19
CA ARG A 32 -6.95 8.71 -9.78
C ARG A 32 -7.25 7.22 -9.55
N LEU A 33 -6.25 6.36 -9.73
CA LEU A 33 -6.40 4.93 -9.44
C LEU A 33 -6.75 4.68 -7.96
N ARG A 34 -6.17 5.45 -7.03
CA ARG A 34 -6.53 5.37 -5.60
C ARG A 34 -8.02 5.61 -5.38
N ILE A 35 -8.59 6.64 -6.02
CA ILE A 35 -10.02 6.94 -5.93
C ILE A 35 -10.85 5.79 -6.50
N ILE A 36 -10.57 5.33 -7.71
CA ILE A 36 -11.29 4.22 -8.36
C ILE A 36 -11.27 2.96 -7.49
N ALA A 37 -10.10 2.60 -6.97
CA ALA A 37 -9.94 1.40 -6.16
C ALA A 37 -10.69 1.48 -4.83
N TRP A 38 -10.74 2.66 -4.21
CA TRP A 38 -11.46 2.90 -2.95
C TRP A 38 -12.97 2.92 -3.14
N GLU A 39 -13.47 3.59 -4.16
CA GLU A 39 -14.90 3.61 -4.48
C GLU A 39 -15.46 2.21 -4.73
N ALA A 40 -14.67 1.36 -5.37
CA ALA A 40 -15.06 -0.03 -5.62
C ALA A 40 -14.95 -0.95 -4.38
N SER A 41 -14.40 -0.47 -3.26
CA SER A 41 -14.20 -1.27 -2.03
C SER A 41 -15.29 -1.04 -0.98
N GLY A 42 -16.19 -0.10 -1.16
CA GLY A 42 -17.27 0.19 -0.20
C GLY A 42 -17.44 1.69 0.09
N PRO A 43 -18.06 2.04 1.21
CA PRO A 43 -18.35 3.42 1.54
C PRO A 43 -17.07 4.26 1.62
N ARG A 44 -17.11 5.40 0.96
CA ARG A 44 -16.02 6.36 0.86
C ARG A 44 -15.64 6.89 2.24
N PRO A 45 -14.36 6.95 2.60
CA PRO A 45 -13.93 7.66 3.80
C PRO A 45 -14.39 9.12 3.72
N LYS A 46 -14.82 9.70 4.86
CA LYS A 46 -15.23 11.12 4.92
C LYS A 46 -14.14 12.09 4.43
N MET A 47 -12.87 11.67 4.51
CA MET A 47 -11.68 12.44 4.11
C MET A 47 -11.21 12.14 2.68
N ALA A 48 -11.85 11.22 1.94
CA ALA A 48 -11.42 10.94 0.58
C ALA A 48 -11.74 12.12 -0.35
N PRO A 49 -10.83 12.45 -1.30
CA PRO A 49 -11.07 13.48 -2.30
C PRO A 49 -12.34 13.19 -3.11
N LYS A 50 -12.98 14.23 -3.63
CA LYS A 50 -14.22 14.06 -4.42
C LYS A 50 -13.93 13.38 -5.76
N VAL A 51 -14.96 12.81 -6.38
CA VAL A 51 -14.88 12.27 -7.75
C VAL A 51 -14.33 13.34 -8.70
N GLY A 52 -13.32 12.99 -9.49
CA GLY A 52 -12.62 13.93 -10.38
C GLY A 52 -11.35 14.52 -9.81
N ASP A 53 -11.14 14.45 -8.49
CA ASP A 53 -9.91 14.85 -7.83
C ASP A 53 -8.84 13.75 -7.94
N THR A 54 -7.64 14.05 -7.45
CA THR A 54 -6.56 13.09 -7.25
C THR A 54 -6.34 12.87 -5.76
N TRP A 55 -5.99 11.66 -5.37
CA TRP A 55 -5.65 11.36 -3.99
C TRP A 55 -4.14 11.21 -3.84
N THR A 56 -3.48 12.33 -3.68
CA THR A 56 -2.04 12.46 -3.38
C THR A 56 -1.86 13.16 -2.03
N ASP A 57 -0.72 12.96 -1.41
CA ASP A 57 -0.31 13.64 -0.18
C ASP A 57 1.20 13.95 -0.23
N SER A 58 1.72 14.74 0.74
CA SER A 58 3.12 15.17 0.78
C SER A 58 4.14 14.04 0.87
N HIS A 59 3.74 12.86 1.33
CA HIS A 59 4.62 11.69 1.34
C HIS A 59 4.88 11.14 -0.07
N ASP A 60 4.02 11.45 -1.05
CA ASP A 60 4.21 10.96 -2.41
C ASP A 60 5.46 11.52 -3.08
N ASP A 61 5.90 12.72 -2.68
CA ASP A 61 7.05 13.41 -3.27
C ASP A 61 8.40 12.76 -2.92
N HIS A 62 8.46 12.02 -1.81
CA HIS A 62 9.68 11.42 -1.25
C HIS A 62 9.63 9.90 -1.15
N ALA A 63 8.55 9.32 -1.61
CA ALA A 63 8.30 7.89 -1.50
C ALA A 63 8.94 7.07 -2.61
N HIS A 64 9.15 5.80 -2.31
CA HIS A 64 9.30 4.77 -3.32
C HIS A 64 7.92 4.32 -3.80
N HIS A 65 7.70 4.34 -5.10
CA HIS A 65 6.48 3.91 -5.74
C HIS A 65 6.72 2.67 -6.58
N TRP A 66 5.80 1.74 -6.55
CA TRP A 66 5.72 0.64 -7.51
C TRP A 66 4.43 0.76 -8.27
N ILE A 67 4.50 0.60 -9.58
CA ILE A 67 3.33 0.62 -10.44
C ILE A 67 3.34 -0.57 -11.40
N VAL A 68 2.16 -1.00 -11.82
CA VAL A 68 1.95 -1.90 -12.94
C VAL A 68 1.18 -1.15 -14.01
N ARG A 69 1.71 -1.16 -15.25
CA ARG A 69 1.05 -0.58 -16.43
C ARG A 69 0.57 -1.67 -17.36
N GLU A 70 -0.66 -1.53 -17.84
CA GLU A 70 -1.22 -2.34 -18.91
C GLU A 70 -1.86 -1.42 -19.94
N GLN A 71 -1.54 -1.63 -21.21
CA GLN A 71 -2.05 -0.82 -22.33
C GLN A 71 -1.93 0.70 -22.08
N GLY A 72 -0.81 1.12 -21.50
CA GLY A 72 -0.52 2.52 -21.19
C GLY A 72 -1.16 3.08 -19.92
N ARG A 73 -2.02 2.33 -19.19
CA ARG A 73 -2.69 2.77 -17.96
C ARG A 73 -2.06 2.13 -16.74
N ILE A 74 -1.98 2.86 -15.63
CA ILE A 74 -1.62 2.29 -14.32
C ILE A 74 -2.82 1.50 -13.79
N VAL A 75 -2.64 0.19 -13.60
CA VAL A 75 -3.67 -0.72 -13.10
C VAL A 75 -3.45 -1.15 -11.65
N ALA A 76 -2.24 -0.95 -11.14
CA ALA A 76 -1.94 -1.18 -9.72
C ALA A 76 -0.81 -0.25 -9.29
N ALA A 77 -0.84 0.17 -8.03
CA ALA A 77 0.19 1.01 -7.42
C ALA A 77 0.34 0.72 -5.93
N ALA A 78 1.56 0.91 -5.42
CA ALA A 78 1.86 0.83 -4.00
C ALA A 78 2.93 1.85 -3.64
N ARG A 79 2.97 2.27 -2.37
CA ARG A 79 3.94 3.23 -1.84
C ARG A 79 4.66 2.67 -0.62
N MET A 80 5.92 3.06 -0.45
CA MET A 80 6.71 2.88 0.76
C MET A 80 7.53 4.13 1.04
N CYS A 81 7.62 4.50 2.31
CA CYS A 81 8.55 5.54 2.79
C CYS A 81 9.41 4.96 3.90
N VAL A 82 10.64 5.46 4.05
CA VAL A 82 11.52 5.16 5.19
C VAL A 82 11.59 6.38 6.08
N HIS A 83 11.46 6.17 7.39
CA HIS A 83 11.36 7.23 8.39
C HIS A 83 12.44 7.03 9.46
N SER A 84 13.07 8.14 9.86
CA SER A 84 14.11 8.13 10.91
C SER A 84 13.55 8.38 12.30
N ALA A 85 12.35 8.94 12.41
CA ALA A 85 11.70 9.24 13.68
C ALA A 85 10.19 8.92 13.63
N PHE A 86 9.59 8.74 14.82
CA PHE A 86 8.17 8.45 14.96
C PHE A 86 7.27 9.58 14.41
N SER A 87 7.70 10.83 14.59
CA SER A 87 6.98 12.02 14.07
C SER A 87 6.85 12.06 12.55
N ASP A 88 7.73 11.34 11.84
CA ASP A 88 7.78 11.35 10.37
C ASP A 88 6.83 10.30 9.76
N LEU A 89 6.31 9.39 10.59
CA LEU A 89 5.36 8.36 10.14
C LEU A 89 4.04 8.99 9.69
N PRO A 90 3.44 8.52 8.60
CA PRO A 90 2.09 8.92 8.22
C PRO A 90 1.10 8.61 9.35
N ASP A 91 0.25 9.59 9.67
CA ASP A 91 -0.78 9.47 10.72
C ASP A 91 -0.19 9.02 12.09
N CYS A 92 1.01 9.54 12.45
CA CYS A 92 1.74 9.12 13.65
C CYS A 92 0.93 9.31 14.95
N GLU A 93 0.05 10.30 15.00
CA GLU A 93 -0.86 10.52 16.12
C GLU A 93 -1.82 9.34 16.37
N ASP A 94 -2.12 8.56 15.36
CA ASP A 94 -2.94 7.35 15.49
C ASP A 94 -2.14 6.13 15.96
N LEU A 95 -0.82 6.21 15.90
CA LEU A 95 0.10 5.12 16.23
C LEU A 95 0.72 5.26 17.63
N VAL A 96 0.35 6.30 18.38
CA VAL A 96 0.93 6.61 19.71
C VAL A 96 0.84 5.42 20.67
N ALA A 97 -0.29 4.69 20.67
CA ALA A 97 -0.48 3.53 21.52
C ALA A 97 0.52 2.37 21.24
N CYS A 98 1.11 2.33 20.05
CA CYS A 98 2.07 1.31 19.63
C CYS A 98 3.50 1.86 19.56
N LYS A 99 3.74 3.10 19.98
CA LYS A 99 5.00 3.83 19.75
C LYS A 99 6.25 3.04 20.18
N ASP A 100 6.19 2.39 21.33
CA ASP A 100 7.34 1.65 21.90
C ASP A 100 7.66 0.36 21.12
N SER A 101 6.80 -0.05 20.20
CA SER A 101 7.04 -1.20 19.33
C SER A 101 7.90 -0.85 18.11
N PHE A 102 8.13 0.42 17.80
CA PHE A 102 8.86 0.83 16.60
C PHE A 102 10.36 0.89 16.83
N HIS A 103 11.11 0.24 15.97
CA HIS A 103 12.58 0.32 15.91
C HIS A 103 12.99 1.05 14.62
N PHE A 104 13.63 2.20 14.78
CA PHE A 104 14.02 3.07 13.65
C PHE A 104 15.38 2.69 13.06
N PRO A 105 15.57 2.90 11.72
CA PRO A 105 14.64 3.41 10.73
C PRO A 105 13.45 2.46 10.47
N VAL A 106 12.26 3.03 10.22
CA VAL A 106 11.02 2.29 9.97
C VAL A 106 10.59 2.49 8.52
N ALA A 107 10.29 1.40 7.81
CA ALA A 107 9.62 1.50 6.52
C ALA A 107 8.08 1.43 6.69
N SER A 108 7.35 2.42 6.18
CA SER A 108 5.90 2.39 6.15
C SER A 108 5.39 1.93 4.78
N ILE A 109 4.63 0.82 4.75
CA ILE A 109 3.97 0.34 3.54
C ILE A 109 2.52 0.78 3.51
N ASN A 110 2.15 1.59 2.51
CA ASN A 110 0.82 2.17 2.44
C ASN A 110 0.37 2.38 0.99
N ARG A 111 -0.85 2.90 0.82
CA ARG A 111 -1.41 3.26 -0.49
C ARG A 111 -1.35 2.14 -1.54
N LEU A 112 -1.44 0.86 -1.12
CA LEU A 112 -1.60 -0.25 -2.05
C LEU A 112 -3.00 -0.19 -2.65
N VAL A 113 -3.07 -0.05 -3.96
CA VAL A 113 -4.31 -0.02 -4.73
C VAL A 113 -4.19 -0.87 -5.98
N ILE A 114 -5.27 -1.58 -6.32
CA ILE A 114 -5.37 -2.41 -7.51
C ILE A 114 -6.71 -2.11 -8.15
N HIS A 115 -6.70 -1.83 -9.45
CA HIS A 115 -7.92 -1.62 -10.24
C HIS A 115 -8.88 -2.81 -10.02
N PRO A 116 -10.18 -2.59 -9.82
CA PRO A 116 -11.13 -3.66 -9.49
C PRO A 116 -11.05 -4.88 -10.41
N GLU A 117 -10.88 -4.66 -11.72
CA GLU A 117 -10.78 -5.70 -12.74
C GLU A 117 -9.48 -6.52 -12.68
N ARG A 118 -8.48 -6.06 -11.92
CA ARG A 118 -7.16 -6.70 -11.78
C ARG A 118 -6.91 -7.30 -10.40
N ARG A 119 -7.91 -7.28 -9.54
CA ARG A 119 -7.83 -7.93 -8.21
C ARG A 119 -7.77 -9.45 -8.36
N ARG A 120 -7.27 -10.13 -7.32
CA ARG A 120 -7.14 -11.60 -7.22
C ARG A 120 -6.11 -12.22 -8.17
N ASN A 121 -5.19 -11.43 -8.73
CA ASN A 121 -4.12 -11.86 -9.63
C ASN A 121 -2.73 -11.86 -8.95
N GLY A 122 -2.67 -11.92 -7.62
CA GLY A 122 -1.41 -11.98 -6.87
C GLY A 122 -0.63 -10.65 -6.75
N LEU A 123 -1.10 -9.57 -7.38
CA LEU A 123 -0.41 -8.27 -7.42
C LEU A 123 -0.10 -7.71 -6.03
N SER A 124 -1.00 -7.86 -5.04
CA SER A 124 -0.74 -7.34 -3.69
C SER A 124 0.47 -8.01 -3.05
N ARG A 125 0.59 -9.33 -3.16
CA ARG A 125 1.74 -10.09 -2.64
C ARG A 125 3.03 -9.70 -3.35
N LEU A 126 2.98 -9.50 -4.66
CA LEU A 126 4.12 -9.07 -5.45
C LEU A 126 4.65 -7.70 -4.99
N PHE A 127 3.75 -6.72 -4.78
CA PHE A 127 4.10 -5.42 -4.22
C PHE A 127 4.68 -5.51 -2.80
N ASP A 128 4.12 -6.39 -1.97
CA ASP A 128 4.60 -6.54 -0.60
C ASP A 128 6.03 -7.09 -0.56
N LEU A 129 6.31 -8.13 -1.35
CA LEU A 129 7.65 -8.71 -1.44
C LEU A 129 8.67 -7.70 -1.97
N ALA A 130 8.32 -6.93 -3.00
CA ALA A 130 9.20 -5.89 -3.54
C ALA A 130 9.51 -4.79 -2.51
N ARG A 131 8.48 -4.36 -1.74
CA ARG A 131 8.65 -3.34 -0.69
C ARG A 131 9.47 -3.86 0.49
N LEU A 132 9.26 -5.12 0.92
CA LEU A 132 10.05 -5.73 1.99
C LEU A 132 11.51 -5.82 1.61
N ARG A 133 11.83 -6.29 0.40
CA ARG A 133 13.20 -6.37 -0.11
C ARG A 133 13.88 -5.00 -0.08
N LEU A 134 13.23 -3.97 -0.60
CA LEU A 134 13.81 -2.62 -0.58
C LEU A 134 13.94 -2.07 0.84
N ALA A 135 13.01 -2.35 1.75
CA ALA A 135 13.12 -1.94 3.14
C ALA A 135 14.37 -2.53 3.81
N GLU A 136 14.68 -3.81 3.55
CA GLU A 136 15.92 -4.47 4.01
C GLU A 136 17.16 -3.81 3.39
N GLU A 137 17.18 -3.58 2.09
CA GLU A 137 18.27 -2.91 1.36
C GLU A 137 18.56 -1.50 1.90
N LEU A 138 17.53 -0.77 2.32
CA LEU A 138 17.63 0.57 2.90
C LEU A 138 17.92 0.56 4.41
N GLY A 139 18.11 -0.61 5.02
CA GLY A 139 18.50 -0.77 6.42
C GLY A 139 17.38 -0.44 7.42
N ALA A 140 16.12 -0.53 7.00
CA ALA A 140 15.00 -0.41 7.93
C ALA A 140 15.07 -1.52 8.98
N LYS A 141 14.73 -1.20 10.23
CA LYS A 141 14.71 -2.17 11.35
C LYS A 141 13.36 -2.87 11.46
N CYS A 142 12.32 -2.21 11.02
CA CYS A 142 10.99 -2.82 10.91
C CYS A 142 10.16 -2.17 9.80
N VAL A 143 9.12 -2.90 9.40
CA VAL A 143 8.13 -2.44 8.42
C VAL A 143 6.79 -2.35 9.09
N VAL A 144 6.11 -1.20 8.96
CA VAL A 144 4.75 -0.97 9.47
C VAL A 144 3.74 -0.92 8.33
N GLY A 145 2.60 -1.56 8.54
CA GLY A 145 1.41 -1.46 7.69
C GLY A 145 0.15 -1.31 8.53
N CYS A 146 -0.77 -0.47 8.09
CA CYS A 146 -2.07 -0.29 8.74
C CYS A 146 -3.18 -0.73 7.77
N THR A 147 -4.06 -1.61 8.22
CA THR A 147 -5.11 -2.17 7.35
C THR A 147 -6.35 -2.59 8.14
N GLN A 148 -7.50 -2.63 7.46
CA GLN A 148 -8.79 -3.07 8.02
C GLN A 148 -9.26 -4.41 7.45
N PRO A 149 -9.13 -4.71 6.15
CA PRO A 149 -9.63 -5.97 5.59
C PRO A 149 -8.92 -7.19 6.21
N GLU A 150 -9.69 -8.14 6.73
CA GLU A 150 -9.15 -9.36 7.34
C GLU A 150 -8.26 -10.15 6.38
N SER A 151 -8.66 -10.27 5.12
CA SER A 151 -7.84 -10.93 4.09
C SER A 151 -6.47 -10.26 3.89
N ARG A 152 -6.39 -8.95 4.15
CA ARG A 152 -5.13 -8.21 4.07
C ARG A 152 -4.29 -8.44 5.31
N ILE A 153 -4.91 -8.48 6.50
CA ILE A 153 -4.25 -8.83 7.76
C ILE A 153 -3.63 -10.22 7.64
N GLN A 154 -4.41 -11.20 7.17
CA GLN A 154 -3.92 -12.56 6.96
C GLN A 154 -2.76 -12.61 5.96
N SER A 155 -2.87 -11.94 4.81
CA SER A 155 -1.82 -11.96 3.77
C SER A 155 -0.51 -11.31 4.23
N LEU A 156 -0.57 -10.29 5.10
CA LEU A 156 0.61 -9.71 5.73
C LEU A 156 1.16 -10.63 6.83
N GLY A 157 0.29 -11.29 7.60
CA GLY A 157 0.69 -12.30 8.59
C GLY A 157 1.51 -13.44 7.96
N GLU A 158 1.12 -13.92 6.77
CA GLU A 158 1.88 -14.91 6.00
C GLU A 158 3.28 -14.42 5.59
N LEU A 159 3.49 -13.11 5.55
CA LEU A 159 4.79 -12.47 5.30
C LEU A 159 5.56 -12.14 6.59
N GLY A 160 5.06 -12.58 7.76
CA GLY A 160 5.72 -12.41 9.05
C GLY A 160 5.39 -11.09 9.77
N PHE A 161 4.31 -10.41 9.37
CA PHE A 161 3.80 -9.28 10.14
C PHE A 161 2.98 -9.76 11.33
N ASN A 162 3.12 -9.08 12.47
CA ASN A 162 2.37 -9.31 13.69
C ASN A 162 1.54 -8.08 14.04
N ALA A 163 0.33 -8.28 14.54
CA ALA A 163 -0.49 -7.20 15.06
C ALA A 163 0.11 -6.67 16.37
N VAL A 164 0.33 -5.36 16.45
CA VAL A 164 0.90 -4.68 17.62
C VAL A 164 -0.08 -3.73 18.29
N GLY A 165 -1.21 -3.45 17.64
CA GLY A 165 -2.26 -2.61 18.19
C GLY A 165 -3.32 -2.23 17.17
N GLU A 166 -4.19 -1.31 17.60
CA GLU A 166 -5.26 -0.76 16.78
C GLU A 166 -5.11 0.76 16.68
N ALA A 167 -5.34 1.29 15.47
CA ALA A 167 -5.45 2.72 15.23
C ALA A 167 -6.93 3.15 15.15
N PRO A 168 -7.25 4.44 15.34
CA PRO A 168 -8.62 4.94 15.25
C PRO A 168 -9.30 4.59 13.92
N LYS A 169 -10.61 4.40 13.96
CA LYS A 169 -11.45 4.01 12.82
C LYS A 169 -11.63 5.18 11.85
N ARG A 170 -10.72 5.36 10.91
CA ARG A 170 -10.79 6.49 9.96
C ARG A 170 -11.48 6.14 8.64
N VAL A 171 -11.40 4.90 8.21
CA VAL A 171 -11.73 4.52 6.83
C VAL A 171 -13.07 3.80 6.73
N VAL A 172 -13.26 2.74 7.50
CA VAL A 172 -14.53 2.01 7.59
C VAL A 172 -15.04 2.14 9.00
N PRO A 173 -16.23 2.72 9.25
CA PRO A 173 -16.67 3.08 10.58
C PRO A 173 -16.90 1.89 11.53
N TYR A 174 -16.89 0.66 11.01
CA TYR A 174 -17.27 -0.54 11.78
C TYR A 174 -16.13 -1.54 12.00
N ALA A 175 -14.98 -1.37 11.34
CA ALA A 175 -13.83 -2.25 11.52
C ALA A 175 -12.65 -1.50 12.14
N PRO A 176 -11.92 -2.09 13.11
CA PRO A 176 -10.69 -1.51 13.61
C PRO A 176 -9.64 -1.47 12.50
N THR A 177 -8.77 -0.47 12.54
CA THR A 177 -7.55 -0.47 11.73
C THR A 177 -6.46 -1.16 12.52
N ILE A 178 -6.00 -2.32 12.04
CA ILE A 178 -4.94 -3.08 12.71
C ILE A 178 -3.59 -2.54 12.29
N VAL A 179 -2.75 -2.25 13.28
CA VAL A 179 -1.34 -1.88 13.11
C VAL A 179 -0.52 -3.16 13.11
N LEU A 180 0.14 -3.42 11.98
CA LEU A 180 0.93 -4.62 11.74
C LEU A 180 2.39 -4.23 11.62
N LEU A 181 3.27 -4.97 12.28
CA LEU A 181 4.72 -4.74 12.31
C LEU A 181 5.46 -6.03 11.94
N LYS A 182 6.47 -5.89 11.09
CA LYS A 182 7.46 -6.93 10.81
C LYS A 182 8.85 -6.37 11.13
N PHE A 183 9.60 -7.05 12.01
CA PHE A 183 11.01 -6.78 12.24
C PHE A 183 11.81 -7.38 11.09
N LEU A 184 12.86 -6.65 10.71
CA LEU A 184 13.85 -7.08 9.73
C LEU A 184 15.14 -7.44 10.46
N GLU A 185 15.88 -8.43 9.98
CA GLU A 185 17.13 -8.91 10.55
C GLU A 185 18.33 -8.04 10.17
#